data_700484645011797037c24320470a0359
#
_entry.id   700484645011797037c24320470a0359
#
_cell.length_a   1.000
_cell.length_b   1.000
_cell.length_c   1.000
_cell.angle_alpha   90.00
_cell.angle_beta   90.00
_cell.angle_gamma   90.00
#
_symmetry.space_group_name_H-M   'P 1'
#
loop_
_entity.id
_entity.type
_entity.pdbx_description
1 polymer ?
#
loop_
_entity_poly.entity_id
_entity_poly.type
_entity_poly.pdbx_seq_one_letter_code
_entity_poly.pdbx_strand_id
1 'polypeptide(L)'
;MSGMRLLDRHMTLLSGSLRTLLQRESDRRRWADSPYAWLFQPYMGEESVAMACQVSDGQPNVVSVAAVVLSPRRVHTSRIWWATLSESPVPVSATLRRHQQLHATDTPRSPDIECLTELAEFIGNRPLVGWQLERTIEPLNGLFKRVLGFGLPNAQVDVAKLHGRQLRRLHPQVDTLESLGEALTRWRLPRLIWPSVTSEATASALLYLRLQREIALTA
;
A
#
# COMPACT_ATOMS: atom_id res chain seq x y z
N MET A 1 -18.35 -24.60 8.63
CA MET A 1 -18.47 -23.53 9.64
C MET A 1 -17.12 -22.87 9.99
N SER A 2 -16.10 -22.97 9.10
CA SER A 2 -14.73 -22.46 9.39
C SER A 2 -14.42 -21.09 8.77
N GLY A 3 -15.23 -20.60 7.85
CA GLY A 3 -14.95 -19.34 7.13
C GLY A 3 -15.29 -18.04 7.89
N MET A 4 -16.23 -18.10 8.83
CA MET A 4 -16.70 -16.93 9.56
C MET A 4 -15.71 -16.41 10.61
N ARG A 5 -14.78 -17.25 11.10
CA ARG A 5 -13.76 -16.85 12.09
C ARG A 5 -12.56 -16.11 11.48
N LEU A 6 -12.29 -16.27 10.19
CA LEU A 6 -11.22 -15.55 9.50
C LEU A 6 -11.62 -14.09 9.17
N LEU A 7 -12.88 -13.86 8.81
CA LEU A 7 -13.43 -12.52 8.55
C LEU A 7 -13.43 -11.64 9.81
N ASP A 8 -13.79 -12.21 10.97
CA ASP A 8 -13.74 -11.48 12.24
C ASP A 8 -12.30 -11.06 12.64
N ARG A 9 -11.29 -11.86 12.30
CA ARG A 9 -9.89 -11.55 12.61
C ARG A 9 -9.31 -10.44 11.72
N HIS A 10 -9.69 -10.35 10.45
CA HIS A 10 -9.32 -9.22 9.59
C HIS A 10 -9.95 -7.91 10.07
N MET A 11 -11.17 -7.95 10.56
CA MET A 11 -11.84 -6.77 11.12
C MET A 11 -11.17 -6.23 12.39
N THR A 12 -10.59 -7.08 13.23
CA THR A 12 -9.91 -6.65 14.46
C THR A 12 -8.57 -5.93 14.18
N LEU A 13 -7.89 -6.26 13.10
CA LEU A 13 -6.67 -5.55 12.66
C LEU A 13 -7.00 -4.23 11.92
N LEU A 14 -8.22 -4.11 11.40
CA LEU A 14 -8.77 -2.94 10.72
C LEU A 14 -9.51 -2.00 11.68
N SER A 15 -9.50 -2.26 13.00
CA SER A 15 -10.18 -1.43 13.99
C SER A 15 -9.57 -0.04 14.07
N GLY A 16 -9.85 0.74 13.03
CA GLY A 16 -9.83 2.18 13.12
C GLY A 16 -10.84 2.61 14.19
N SER A 17 -10.58 3.75 14.87
CA SER A 17 -11.50 4.33 15.84
C SER A 17 -12.90 4.44 15.24
N LEU A 18 -13.94 4.49 16.06
CA LEU A 18 -15.33 4.77 15.65
C LEU A 18 -15.41 5.98 14.69
N ARG A 19 -14.53 6.95 14.87
CA ARG A 19 -14.37 8.11 13.99
C ARG A 19 -14.04 7.71 12.54
N THR A 20 -13.16 6.74 12.34
CA THR A 20 -12.78 6.24 11.00
C THR A 20 -13.94 5.49 10.33
N LEU A 21 -14.74 4.76 11.11
CA LEU A 21 -15.93 4.08 10.58
C LEU A 21 -17.01 5.08 10.18
N LEU A 22 -17.28 6.08 11.03
CA LEU A 22 -18.22 7.15 10.72
C LEU A 22 -17.78 7.97 9.50
N GLN A 23 -16.49 8.24 9.36
CA GLN A 23 -15.93 8.93 8.20
C GLN A 23 -16.17 8.13 6.92
N ARG A 24 -15.89 6.83 6.93
CA ARG A 24 -16.15 5.96 5.76
C ARG A 24 -17.61 5.92 5.36
N GLU A 25 -18.51 5.84 6.35
CA GLU A 25 -19.95 5.86 6.07
C GLU A 25 -20.41 7.21 5.50
N SER A 26 -19.86 8.31 6.01
CA SER A 26 -20.11 9.65 5.47
C SER A 26 -19.60 9.78 4.03
N ASP A 27 -18.37 9.31 3.77
CA ASP A 27 -17.77 9.34 2.44
C ASP A 27 -18.55 8.46 1.45
N ARG A 28 -19.02 7.27 1.88
CA ARG A 28 -19.87 6.40 1.06
C ARG A 28 -21.15 7.10 0.61
N ARG A 29 -21.81 7.84 1.51
CA ARG A 29 -23.02 8.62 1.18
C ARG A 29 -22.70 9.78 0.26
N ARG A 30 -21.62 10.51 0.55
CA ARG A 30 -21.18 11.65 -0.24
C ARG A 30 -20.87 11.30 -1.69
N TRP A 31 -20.30 10.12 -1.93
CA TRP A 31 -19.84 9.67 -3.24
C TRP A 31 -20.77 8.64 -3.90
N ALA A 32 -21.98 8.44 -3.35
CA ALA A 32 -22.94 7.43 -3.83
C ALA A 32 -23.32 7.59 -5.31
N ASP A 33 -23.46 8.84 -5.78
CA ASP A 33 -23.84 9.16 -7.15
C ASP A 33 -22.65 9.46 -8.06
N SER A 34 -21.42 9.22 -7.60
CA SER A 34 -20.22 9.48 -8.39
C SER A 34 -19.82 8.25 -9.24
N PRO A 35 -19.08 8.43 -10.34
CA PRO A 35 -18.50 7.33 -11.10
C PRO A 35 -17.59 6.41 -10.27
N TYR A 36 -17.15 6.89 -9.09
CA TYR A 36 -16.25 6.18 -8.17
C TYR A 36 -17.00 5.57 -6.97
N ALA A 37 -18.32 5.52 -6.95
CA ALA A 37 -19.12 4.99 -5.85
C ALA A 37 -18.69 3.58 -5.40
N TRP A 38 -18.27 2.74 -6.35
CA TRP A 38 -17.80 1.37 -6.12
C TRP A 38 -16.54 1.32 -5.22
N LEU A 39 -15.68 2.34 -5.26
CA LEU A 39 -14.47 2.41 -4.46
C LEU A 39 -14.75 2.57 -2.94
N PHE A 40 -15.90 3.15 -2.61
CA PHE A 40 -16.34 3.39 -1.23
C PHE A 40 -17.17 2.23 -0.64
N GLN A 41 -17.45 1.20 -1.44
CA GLN A 41 -18.19 0.04 -0.94
C GLN A 41 -17.32 -0.84 -0.05
N PRO A 42 -17.91 -1.54 0.94
CA PRO A 42 -17.18 -2.54 1.73
C PRO A 42 -16.58 -3.62 0.84
N TYR A 43 -15.34 -3.96 1.07
CA TYR A 43 -14.70 -5.08 0.37
C TYR A 43 -15.06 -6.41 1.04
N MET A 44 -15.60 -7.34 0.26
CA MET A 44 -16.06 -8.64 0.75
C MET A 44 -15.14 -9.82 0.31
N GLY A 45 -14.05 -9.50 -0.39
CA GLY A 45 -13.09 -10.52 -0.86
C GLY A 45 -11.94 -10.75 0.13
N GLU A 46 -11.00 -11.58 -0.28
CA GLU A 46 -9.82 -11.94 0.51
C GLU A 46 -8.51 -11.32 -0.01
N GLU A 47 -8.55 -10.65 -1.14
CA GLU A 47 -7.36 -9.99 -1.70
C GLU A 47 -7.06 -8.68 -0.97
N SER A 48 -5.80 -8.30 -1.02
CA SER A 48 -5.33 -6.97 -0.63
C SER A 48 -4.40 -6.43 -1.72
N VAL A 49 -4.03 -5.16 -1.62
CA VAL A 49 -3.06 -4.55 -2.53
C VAL A 49 -1.92 -3.99 -1.71
N ALA A 50 -0.71 -4.48 -1.95
CA ALA A 50 0.49 -3.92 -1.35
C ALA A 50 0.94 -2.70 -2.15
N MET A 51 1.20 -1.60 -1.47
CA MET A 51 1.60 -0.34 -2.09
C MET A 51 2.89 0.19 -1.52
N ALA A 52 3.67 0.82 -2.39
CA ALA A 52 4.79 1.67 -2.04
C ALA A 52 4.74 2.96 -2.87
N CYS A 53 5.11 4.07 -2.25
CA CYS A 53 5.24 5.36 -2.90
C CYS A 53 6.56 5.99 -2.47
N GLN A 54 7.29 6.55 -3.42
CA GLN A 54 8.52 7.30 -3.18
C GLN A 54 8.44 8.66 -3.87
N VAL A 55 8.72 9.69 -3.11
CA VAL A 55 8.90 11.04 -3.65
C VAL A 55 10.36 11.20 -4.05
N SER A 56 10.61 11.82 -5.18
CA SER A 56 11.96 12.05 -5.66
C SER A 56 12.68 13.13 -4.84
N ASP A 57 13.88 12.82 -4.35
CA ASP A 57 14.73 13.80 -3.68
C ASP A 57 15.03 14.98 -4.62
N GLY A 58 14.78 16.19 -4.15
CA GLY A 58 14.97 17.42 -4.93
C GLY A 58 13.91 17.70 -6.00
N GLN A 59 12.94 16.81 -6.19
CA GLN A 59 11.83 16.99 -7.12
C GLN A 59 10.51 16.54 -6.45
N PRO A 60 9.96 17.34 -5.52
CA PRO A 60 8.81 16.95 -4.71
C PRO A 60 7.53 16.65 -5.51
N ASN A 61 7.48 17.07 -6.77
CA ASN A 61 6.34 16.84 -7.67
C ASN A 61 6.47 15.51 -8.47
N VAL A 62 7.54 14.73 -8.27
CA VAL A 62 7.73 13.44 -8.92
C VAL A 62 7.51 12.34 -7.91
N VAL A 63 6.45 11.56 -8.11
CA VAL A 63 6.03 10.48 -7.23
C VAL A 63 6.07 9.17 -7.99
N SER A 64 6.88 8.22 -7.53
CA SER A 64 6.84 6.86 -8.04
C SER A 64 5.94 6.00 -7.19
N VAL A 65 5.07 5.24 -7.82
CA VAL A 65 4.06 4.42 -7.18
C VAL A 65 4.12 3.00 -7.72
N ALA A 66 4.01 2.01 -6.86
CA ALA A 66 3.75 0.63 -7.25
C ALA A 66 2.65 0.02 -6.39
N ALA A 67 1.85 -0.83 -7.01
CA ALA A 67 0.78 -1.58 -6.38
C ALA A 67 0.85 -3.03 -6.85
N VAL A 68 0.80 -3.98 -5.90
CA VAL A 68 0.91 -5.42 -6.16
C VAL A 68 -0.23 -6.14 -5.48
N VAL A 69 -0.96 -6.96 -6.21
CA VAL A 69 -2.06 -7.75 -5.64
C VAL A 69 -1.53 -8.92 -4.83
N LEU A 70 -2.13 -9.17 -3.67
CA LEU A 70 -1.86 -10.35 -2.84
C LEU A 70 -3.15 -11.01 -2.38
N SER A 71 -3.12 -12.32 -2.26
CA SER A 71 -4.15 -13.13 -1.62
C SER A 71 -3.60 -13.69 -0.29
N PRO A 72 -4.40 -14.36 0.58
CA PRO A 72 -3.94 -14.81 1.89
C PRO A 72 -2.70 -15.72 1.90
N ARG A 73 -2.35 -16.31 0.75
CA ARG A 73 -1.26 -17.29 0.65
C ARG A 73 -0.15 -16.92 -0.32
N ARG A 74 -0.35 -15.93 -1.21
CA ARG A 74 0.62 -15.60 -2.26
C ARG A 74 0.59 -14.13 -2.66
N VAL A 75 1.72 -13.64 -3.14
CA VAL A 75 1.85 -12.37 -3.84
C VAL A 75 1.73 -12.64 -5.34
N HIS A 76 0.89 -11.89 -6.04
CA HIS A 76 0.67 -12.05 -7.49
C HIS A 76 1.59 -11.09 -8.25
N THR A 77 2.84 -11.50 -8.46
CA THR A 77 3.87 -10.68 -9.11
C THR A 77 3.60 -10.39 -10.59
N SER A 78 2.65 -11.08 -11.21
CA SER A 78 2.15 -10.77 -12.56
C SER A 78 1.02 -9.72 -12.57
N ARG A 79 0.46 -9.39 -11.39
CA ARG A 79 -0.59 -8.38 -11.20
C ARG A 79 0.02 -7.19 -10.47
N ILE A 80 0.79 -6.40 -11.22
CA ILE A 80 1.48 -5.21 -10.74
C ILE A 80 1.06 -4.04 -11.59
N TRP A 81 0.71 -2.94 -10.93
CA TRP A 81 0.62 -1.62 -11.53
C TRP A 81 1.77 -0.76 -10.99
N TRP A 82 2.44 0.00 -11.85
CA TRP A 82 3.47 0.93 -11.43
C TRP A 82 3.56 2.11 -12.40
N ALA A 83 3.87 3.28 -11.87
CA ALA A 83 4.13 4.48 -12.66
C ALA A 83 5.00 5.47 -11.89
N THR A 84 5.71 6.31 -12.62
CA THR A 84 6.27 7.56 -12.09
C THR A 84 5.37 8.69 -12.55
N LEU A 85 4.81 9.43 -11.60
CA LEU A 85 3.87 10.52 -11.81
C LEU A 85 4.60 11.86 -11.71
N SER A 86 4.42 12.75 -12.67
CA SER A 86 4.97 14.10 -12.64
C SER A 86 4.01 15.09 -13.29
N GLU A 87 3.80 16.22 -12.64
CA GLU A 87 2.98 17.32 -13.17
C GLU A 87 3.71 18.12 -14.26
N SER A 88 5.03 17.99 -14.33
CA SER A 88 5.85 18.68 -15.32
C SER A 88 6.58 17.66 -16.18
N PRO A 89 6.78 17.90 -17.47
CA PRO A 89 7.58 17.07 -18.35
C PRO A 89 9.07 17.23 -18.04
N VAL A 90 9.46 16.91 -16.79
CA VAL A 90 10.85 17.00 -16.37
C VAL A 90 11.53 15.67 -16.75
N PRO A 91 12.69 15.72 -17.43
CA PRO A 91 13.47 14.52 -17.62
C PRO A 91 13.85 13.96 -16.26
N VAL A 92 13.42 12.73 -15.98
CA VAL A 92 13.79 12.01 -14.75
C VAL A 92 15.32 11.95 -14.68
N SER A 93 15.90 12.47 -13.61
CA SER A 93 17.35 12.52 -13.45
C SER A 93 17.96 11.10 -13.57
N ALA A 94 19.19 11.01 -14.08
CA ALA A 94 19.88 9.72 -14.20
C ALA A 94 20.01 8.98 -12.85
N THR A 95 20.06 9.73 -11.75
CA THR A 95 20.10 9.21 -10.39
C THR A 95 18.75 8.57 -10.02
N LEU A 96 17.64 9.24 -10.33
CA LEU A 96 16.30 8.71 -10.08
C LEU A 96 16.03 7.45 -10.90
N ARG A 97 16.44 7.44 -12.17
CA ARG A 97 16.34 6.25 -13.03
C ARG A 97 17.08 5.05 -12.45
N ARG A 98 18.30 5.25 -11.91
CA ARG A 98 19.07 4.18 -11.28
C ARG A 98 18.40 3.66 -10.00
N HIS A 99 17.92 4.56 -9.14
CA HIS A 99 17.27 4.17 -7.87
C HIS A 99 15.93 3.48 -8.07
N GLN A 100 15.20 3.85 -9.11
CA GLN A 100 13.85 3.31 -9.36
C GLN A 100 13.81 2.21 -10.42
N GLN A 101 14.96 1.78 -10.95
CA GLN A 101 15.06 0.84 -12.07
C GLN A 101 14.17 1.22 -13.28
N LEU A 102 13.99 2.50 -13.50
CA LEU A 102 13.28 2.98 -14.67
C LEU A 102 14.10 2.63 -15.91
N HIS A 103 13.49 1.90 -16.83
CA HIS A 103 14.10 1.70 -18.16
C HIS A 103 14.24 3.07 -18.85
N ALA A 104 15.18 3.15 -19.78
CA ALA A 104 15.46 4.41 -20.51
C ALA A 104 14.22 4.95 -21.27
N THR A 105 13.22 4.08 -21.49
CA THR A 105 11.93 4.36 -22.16
C THR A 105 10.82 4.80 -21.21
N ASP A 106 11.01 4.69 -19.90
CA ASP A 106 9.96 5.04 -18.94
C ASP A 106 9.86 6.56 -18.80
N THR A 107 8.88 7.13 -19.46
CA THR A 107 8.53 8.54 -19.32
C THR A 107 7.57 8.71 -18.13
N PRO A 108 7.77 9.76 -17.30
CA PRO A 108 6.80 10.10 -16.27
C PRO A 108 5.42 10.34 -16.91
N ARG A 109 4.39 9.79 -16.26
CA ARG A 109 3.00 10.00 -16.65
C ARG A 109 2.46 11.26 -15.96
N SER A 110 1.59 11.98 -16.63
CA SER A 110 0.80 13.01 -15.96
C SER A 110 -0.13 12.37 -14.92
N PRO A 111 -0.23 12.92 -13.70
CA PRO A 111 -1.21 12.49 -12.72
C PRO A 111 -2.60 13.04 -13.03
N ASP A 112 -3.08 12.83 -14.26
CA ASP A 112 -4.40 13.25 -14.72
C ASP A 112 -5.51 12.27 -14.28
N ILE A 113 -6.75 12.60 -14.67
CA ILE A 113 -7.93 11.81 -14.32
C ILE A 113 -7.79 10.37 -14.84
N GLU A 114 -7.31 10.18 -16.06
CA GLU A 114 -7.18 8.87 -16.69
C GLU A 114 -6.19 7.98 -15.92
N CYS A 115 -5.00 8.50 -15.65
CA CYS A 115 -3.96 7.78 -14.93
C CYS A 115 -4.38 7.40 -13.50
N LEU A 116 -5.00 8.33 -12.77
CA LEU A 116 -5.44 8.08 -11.40
C LEU A 116 -6.68 7.18 -11.35
N THR A 117 -7.54 7.22 -12.37
CA THR A 117 -8.66 6.29 -12.51
C THR A 117 -8.16 4.88 -12.77
N GLU A 118 -7.20 4.69 -13.68
CA GLU A 118 -6.54 3.40 -13.94
C GLU A 118 -5.96 2.79 -12.65
N LEU A 119 -5.26 3.61 -11.85
CA LEU A 119 -4.75 3.18 -10.56
C LEU A 119 -5.88 2.82 -9.58
N ALA A 120 -6.92 3.64 -9.51
CA ALA A 120 -8.08 3.38 -8.65
C ALA A 120 -8.78 2.06 -9.03
N GLU A 121 -8.96 1.78 -10.31
CA GLU A 121 -9.52 0.52 -10.83
C GLU A 121 -8.62 -0.66 -10.49
N PHE A 122 -7.29 -0.50 -10.66
CA PHE A 122 -6.35 -1.54 -10.28
C PHE A 122 -6.40 -1.84 -8.78
N ILE A 123 -6.48 -0.85 -7.92
CA ILE A 123 -6.57 -1.00 -6.46
C ILE A 123 -7.93 -1.59 -6.07
N GLY A 124 -9.00 -1.13 -6.69
CA GLY A 124 -10.36 -1.44 -6.27
C GLY A 124 -10.68 -0.94 -4.87
N ASN A 125 -11.69 -1.50 -4.23
CA ASN A 125 -12.03 -1.25 -2.83
C ASN A 125 -11.28 -2.19 -1.85
N ARG A 126 -10.22 -2.88 -2.31
CA ARG A 126 -9.40 -3.81 -1.53
C ARG A 126 -8.62 -3.09 -0.43
N PRO A 127 -8.35 -3.74 0.72
CA PRO A 127 -7.45 -3.20 1.73
C PRO A 127 -6.06 -2.93 1.16
N LEU A 128 -5.46 -1.82 1.56
CA LEU A 128 -4.08 -1.46 1.22
C LEU A 128 -3.14 -1.91 2.32
N VAL A 129 -2.01 -2.45 1.93
CA VAL A 129 -0.95 -2.95 2.81
C VAL A 129 0.35 -2.26 2.43
N GLY A 130 1.20 -1.87 3.38
CA GLY A 130 2.50 -1.28 3.04
C GLY A 130 3.34 -0.99 4.27
N TRP A 131 4.63 -0.82 4.05
CA TRP A 131 5.56 -0.41 5.10
C TRP A 131 5.42 1.09 5.37
N GLN A 132 5.16 1.47 6.64
CA GLN A 132 4.85 2.86 7.01
C GLN A 132 3.79 3.49 6.08
N LEU A 133 2.74 2.74 5.77
CA LEU A 133 1.81 3.03 4.68
C LEU A 133 1.17 4.42 4.79
N GLU A 134 0.78 4.82 6.00
CA GLU A 134 0.14 6.12 6.25
C GLU A 134 1.01 7.28 5.74
N ARG A 135 2.32 7.19 5.98
CA ARG A 135 3.28 8.20 5.56
C ARG A 135 3.60 8.12 4.06
N THR A 136 3.78 6.90 3.54
CA THR A 136 4.20 6.70 2.15
C THR A 136 3.07 6.97 1.15
N ILE A 137 1.80 6.79 1.54
CA ILE A 137 0.64 7.02 0.66
C ILE A 137 0.18 8.49 0.63
N GLU A 138 0.65 9.33 1.54
CA GLU A 138 0.19 10.72 1.65
C GLU A 138 0.38 11.54 0.36
N PRO A 139 1.55 11.49 -0.33
CA PRO A 139 1.72 12.20 -1.60
C PRO A 139 0.71 11.77 -2.66
N LEU A 140 0.43 10.47 -2.74
CA LEU A 140 -0.57 9.92 -3.65
C LEU A 140 -1.98 10.38 -3.28
N ASN A 141 -2.33 10.39 -2.00
CA ASN A 141 -3.61 10.93 -1.52
C ASN A 141 -3.77 12.42 -1.86
N GLY A 142 -2.68 13.18 -1.85
CA GLY A 142 -2.67 14.57 -2.29
C GLY A 142 -3.05 14.71 -3.77
N LEU A 143 -2.50 13.86 -4.64
CA LEU A 143 -2.84 13.79 -6.07
C LEU A 143 -4.31 13.40 -6.28
N PHE A 144 -4.78 12.34 -5.62
CA PHE A 144 -6.17 11.88 -5.70
C PHE A 144 -7.17 12.98 -5.28
N LYS A 145 -6.92 13.65 -4.16
CA LYS A 145 -7.78 14.75 -3.68
C LYS A 145 -7.83 15.92 -4.67
N ARG A 146 -6.70 16.25 -5.27
CA ARG A 146 -6.61 17.40 -6.19
C ARG A 146 -7.27 17.11 -7.54
N VAL A 147 -7.13 15.90 -8.06
CA VAL A 147 -7.58 15.54 -9.41
C VAL A 147 -8.98 14.89 -9.38
N LEU A 148 -9.24 13.98 -8.45
CA LEU A 148 -10.49 13.23 -8.36
C LEU A 148 -11.44 13.76 -7.26
N GLY A 149 -10.97 14.67 -6.41
CA GLY A 149 -11.75 15.28 -5.33
C GLY A 149 -11.82 14.46 -4.04
N PHE A 150 -11.20 13.27 -3.98
CA PHE A 150 -11.17 12.41 -2.79
C PHE A 150 -9.80 11.75 -2.62
N GLY A 151 -9.45 11.38 -1.38
CA GLY A 151 -8.33 10.50 -1.10
C GLY A 151 -8.76 9.03 -1.16
N LEU A 152 -7.81 8.11 -1.24
CA LEU A 152 -8.07 6.67 -1.27
C LEU A 152 -8.87 6.23 -0.03
N PRO A 153 -10.11 5.73 -0.19
CA PRO A 153 -10.99 5.38 0.94
C PRO A 153 -10.68 4.01 1.53
N ASN A 154 -9.76 3.28 0.93
CA ASN A 154 -9.42 1.91 1.25
C ASN A 154 -8.99 1.73 2.71
N ALA A 155 -9.32 0.60 3.30
CA ALA A 155 -8.77 0.21 4.58
C ALA A 155 -7.25 0.08 4.49
N GLN A 156 -6.51 0.54 5.49
CA GLN A 156 -5.05 0.56 5.47
C GLN A 156 -4.48 -0.34 6.56
N VAL A 157 -3.49 -1.14 6.20
CA VAL A 157 -2.72 -1.99 7.10
C VAL A 157 -1.26 -1.58 7.03
N ASP A 158 -0.77 -0.96 8.07
CA ASP A 158 0.63 -0.59 8.20
C ASP A 158 1.46 -1.78 8.69
N VAL A 159 2.30 -2.32 7.82
CA VAL A 159 3.13 -3.50 8.08
C VAL A 159 4.21 -3.21 9.11
N ALA A 160 4.74 -1.99 9.19
CA ALA A 160 5.71 -1.60 10.21
C ALA A 160 5.07 -1.61 11.60
N LYS A 161 3.84 -1.09 11.72
CA LYS A 161 3.07 -1.14 12.98
C LYS A 161 2.73 -2.59 13.37
N LEU A 162 2.39 -3.44 12.39
CA LEU A 162 2.12 -4.86 12.61
C LEU A 162 3.37 -5.60 13.06
N HIS A 163 4.50 -5.39 12.38
CA HIS A 163 5.81 -5.92 12.73
C HIS A 163 6.21 -5.53 14.14
N GLY A 164 6.16 -4.23 14.48
CA GLY A 164 6.50 -3.75 15.81
C GLY A 164 5.63 -4.33 16.92
N ARG A 165 4.32 -4.56 16.67
CA ARG A 165 3.45 -5.25 17.64
C ARG A 165 3.86 -6.70 17.86
N GLN A 166 4.17 -7.43 16.79
CA GLN A 166 4.60 -8.82 16.87
C GLN A 166 5.97 -8.93 17.54
N LEU A 167 6.88 -8.00 17.25
CA LEU A 167 8.22 -7.99 17.85
C LEU A 167 8.15 -7.74 19.34
N ARG A 168 7.37 -6.76 19.82
CA ARG A 168 7.15 -6.53 21.27
C ARG A 168 6.53 -7.73 21.98
N ARG A 169 5.67 -8.49 21.28
CA ARG A 169 5.08 -9.72 21.86
C ARG A 169 6.12 -10.82 22.07
N LEU A 170 7.05 -10.98 21.11
CA LEU A 170 8.09 -12.02 21.15
C LEU A 170 9.29 -11.59 22.00
N HIS A 171 9.64 -10.33 21.98
CA HIS A 171 10.82 -9.75 22.60
C HIS A 171 10.49 -8.38 23.24
N PRO A 172 9.91 -8.34 24.43
CA PRO A 172 9.44 -7.10 25.07
C PRO A 172 10.49 -6.01 25.27
N GLN A 173 11.77 -6.38 25.28
CA GLN A 173 12.89 -5.46 25.55
C GLN A 173 13.55 -4.91 24.27
N VAL A 174 13.09 -5.31 23.07
CA VAL A 174 13.69 -4.83 21.83
C VAL A 174 13.04 -3.51 21.40
N ASP A 175 13.85 -2.50 21.22
CA ASP A 175 13.43 -1.24 20.64
C ASP A 175 13.13 -1.44 19.14
N THR A 176 11.97 -0.98 18.66
CA THR A 176 11.34 -1.53 17.46
C THR A 176 11.38 -0.64 16.23
N LEU A 177 12.38 0.22 16.12
CA LEU A 177 12.57 1.07 14.94
C LEU A 177 13.43 0.37 13.88
N GLU A 178 12.94 -0.78 13.38
CA GLU A 178 13.61 -1.47 12.27
C GLU A 178 13.18 -0.91 10.91
N SER A 179 14.10 -0.90 9.96
CA SER A 179 13.81 -0.68 8.54
C SER A 179 13.13 -1.90 7.92
N LEU A 180 12.50 -1.73 6.76
CA LEU A 180 11.94 -2.87 6.00
C LEU A 180 12.99 -3.95 5.73
N GLY A 181 14.23 -3.56 5.39
CA GLY A 181 15.33 -4.50 5.11
C GLY A 181 15.74 -5.34 6.32
N GLU A 182 15.80 -4.73 7.51
CA GLU A 182 16.08 -5.43 8.77
C GLU A 182 14.93 -6.37 9.15
N ALA A 183 13.69 -5.92 9.01
CA ALA A 183 12.51 -6.74 9.24
C ALA A 183 12.48 -7.97 8.31
N LEU A 184 12.76 -7.79 7.00
CA LEU A 184 12.87 -8.93 6.07
C LEU A 184 13.93 -9.93 6.52
N THR A 185 15.10 -9.45 6.94
CA THR A 185 16.19 -10.30 7.44
C THR A 185 15.76 -11.08 8.67
N ARG A 186 15.14 -10.42 9.63
CA ARG A 186 14.63 -11.03 10.88
C ARG A 186 13.63 -12.15 10.60
N TRP A 187 12.72 -11.92 9.67
CA TRP A 187 11.68 -12.89 9.30
C TRP A 187 12.13 -13.90 8.25
N ARG A 188 13.45 -13.94 7.92
CA ARG A 188 14.06 -14.85 6.94
C ARG A 188 13.40 -14.78 5.57
N LEU A 189 13.06 -13.57 5.16
CA LEU A 189 12.53 -13.27 3.83
C LEU A 189 13.64 -12.80 2.90
N PRO A 190 13.48 -12.94 1.57
CA PRO A 190 14.44 -12.44 0.60
C PRO A 190 14.71 -10.95 0.80
N ARG A 191 15.98 -10.56 0.75
CA ARG A 191 16.36 -9.14 0.80
C ARG A 191 16.02 -8.47 -0.52
N LEU A 192 15.67 -7.19 -0.43
CA LEU A 192 15.57 -6.34 -1.61
C LEU A 192 16.96 -6.18 -2.22
N ILE A 193 17.12 -6.66 -3.45
CA ILE A 193 18.40 -6.52 -4.18
C ILE A 193 18.53 -5.08 -4.70
N TRP A 194 17.40 -4.47 -5.06
CA TRP A 194 17.32 -3.11 -5.61
C TRP A 194 16.23 -2.30 -4.92
N PRO A 195 16.52 -1.07 -4.49
CA PRO A 195 15.51 -0.19 -3.89
C PRO A 195 14.63 0.41 -4.99
N SER A 196 13.60 -0.31 -5.42
CA SER A 196 12.56 0.21 -6.31
C SER A 196 11.20 0.15 -5.62
N VAL A 197 10.28 1.03 -6.00
CA VAL A 197 8.91 1.02 -5.44
C VAL A 197 8.21 -0.33 -5.64
N THR A 198 8.47 -1.01 -6.76
CA THR A 198 7.94 -2.35 -7.03
C THR A 198 8.51 -3.39 -6.08
N SER A 199 9.82 -3.35 -5.84
CA SER A 199 10.50 -4.22 -4.88
C SER A 199 10.00 -3.97 -3.46
N GLU A 200 9.82 -2.72 -3.07
CA GLU A 200 9.33 -2.32 -1.75
C GLU A 200 7.87 -2.77 -1.52
N ALA A 201 6.99 -2.59 -2.50
CA ALA A 201 5.62 -3.08 -2.45
C ALA A 201 5.58 -4.61 -2.31
N THR A 202 6.38 -5.33 -3.12
CA THR A 202 6.48 -6.79 -3.07
C THR A 202 7.03 -7.28 -1.74
N ALA A 203 8.06 -6.64 -1.21
CA ALA A 203 8.65 -6.98 0.09
C ALA A 203 7.67 -6.75 1.24
N SER A 204 6.95 -5.63 1.20
CA SER A 204 5.90 -5.34 2.18
C SER A 204 4.79 -6.40 2.14
N ALA A 205 4.40 -6.86 0.94
CA ALA A 205 3.45 -7.95 0.77
C ALA A 205 3.95 -9.27 1.37
N LEU A 206 5.19 -9.65 1.10
CA LEU A 206 5.80 -10.88 1.63
C LEU A 206 5.89 -10.84 3.15
N LEU A 207 6.33 -9.71 3.71
CA LEU A 207 6.42 -9.52 5.16
C LEU A 207 5.04 -9.57 5.80
N TYR A 208 4.04 -8.93 5.21
CA TYR A 208 2.66 -9.00 5.67
C TYR A 208 2.15 -10.43 5.75
N LEU A 209 2.30 -11.23 4.68
CA LEU A 209 1.88 -12.63 4.67
C LEU A 209 2.62 -13.46 5.72
N ARG A 210 3.91 -13.20 5.93
CA ARG A 210 4.70 -13.89 6.96
C ARG A 210 4.18 -13.57 8.36
N LEU A 211 3.93 -12.29 8.66
CA LEU A 211 3.38 -11.85 9.94
C LEU A 211 1.97 -12.40 10.20
N GLN A 212 1.11 -12.46 9.18
CA GLN A 212 -0.22 -13.05 9.29
C GLN A 212 -0.16 -14.54 9.68
N ARG A 213 0.77 -15.30 9.08
CA ARG A 213 0.99 -16.70 9.44
C ARG A 213 1.44 -16.85 10.88
N GLU A 214 2.37 -16.04 11.35
CA GLU A 214 2.83 -16.06 12.73
C GLU A 214 1.69 -15.75 13.72
N ILE A 215 0.90 -14.73 13.43
CA ILE A 215 -0.26 -14.37 14.25
C ILE A 215 -1.26 -15.53 14.31
N ALA A 216 -1.49 -16.22 13.19
CA ALA A 216 -2.40 -17.35 13.14
C ALA A 216 -1.90 -18.57 13.92
N LEU A 217 -0.57 -18.78 14.01
CA LEU A 217 0.05 -19.87 14.76
C LEU A 217 0.09 -19.60 16.28
N THR A 218 0.05 -18.33 16.68
CA THR A 218 0.19 -17.92 18.09
C THR A 218 -1.13 -17.50 18.75
N ALA A 219 -2.24 -17.60 18.05
CA ALA A 219 -3.59 -17.30 18.50
C ALA A 219 -4.38 -18.55 18.81
#